data_3f998700299300473c949c4a3a136b52
#
_entry.id   3f998700299300473c949c4a3a136b52
#
_cell.length_a   1.000
_cell.length_b   1.000
_cell.length_c   1.000
_cell.angle_alpha   90.00
_cell.angle_beta   90.00
_cell.angle_gamma   90.00
#
_symmetry.space_group_name_H-M   'P 1'
#
loop_
_entity.id
_entity.type
_entity.pdbx_description
1 polymer ?
#
loop_
_entity_poly.entity_id
_entity_poly.type
_entity_poly.pdbx_seq_one_letter_code
_entity_poly.pdbx_strand_id
1 'polypeptide(L)'
;MKKILLPLLLIFFAMGCTTQLKIDTDADDTYKLSSYKSFTVEAPELKKQPSQISINPIFLQRVSRSIEQNLEKRGFLQSSEPDMIVRFFIATEREVERSRSYGSGWYRRGYLNDTDQKFYRVDNDALTIRFHDAQTDEVVWYAFSRFKRSQSPKAQEEVDALIDEAISRFNSSP
;
A
#
# COMPACT_ATOMS: atom_id res chain seq x y z
N MET A 1 -5.46 -4.98 -51.27
CA MET A 1 -4.55 -4.57 -50.22
C MET A 1 -5.21 -3.69 -49.12
N LYS A 2 -6.57 -3.72 -48.96
CA LYS A 2 -7.30 -2.87 -47.98
C LYS A 2 -7.87 -3.61 -46.76
N LYS A 3 -7.60 -4.91 -46.58
CA LYS A 3 -8.22 -5.72 -45.53
C LYS A 3 -7.30 -6.06 -44.31
N ILE A 4 -6.03 -5.59 -44.32
CA ILE A 4 -5.04 -5.91 -43.24
C ILE A 4 -4.91 -4.75 -42.25
N LEU A 5 -5.43 -3.55 -42.54
CA LEU A 5 -5.30 -2.38 -41.66
C LEU A 5 -6.28 -2.37 -40.46
N LEU A 6 -7.38 -3.13 -40.56
CA LEU A 6 -8.43 -3.12 -39.54
C LEU A 6 -8.05 -3.87 -38.24
N PRO A 7 -7.35 -5.03 -38.25
CA PRO A 7 -6.95 -5.71 -37.01
C PRO A 7 -5.81 -5.01 -36.26
N LEU A 8 -4.98 -4.20 -36.93
CA LEU A 8 -3.87 -3.49 -36.27
C LEU A 8 -4.34 -2.33 -35.39
N LEU A 9 -5.50 -1.74 -35.67
CA LEU A 9 -6.07 -0.64 -34.89
C LEU A 9 -6.71 -1.10 -33.59
N LEU A 10 -7.08 -2.39 -33.46
CA LEU A 10 -7.74 -2.93 -32.26
C LEU A 10 -6.78 -3.23 -31.11
N ILE A 11 -5.47 -3.30 -31.34
CA ILE A 11 -4.44 -3.64 -30.35
C ILE A 11 -4.08 -2.43 -29.47
N PHE A 12 -4.41 -1.20 -29.90
CA PHE A 12 -4.00 0.03 -29.19
C PHE A 12 -4.91 0.45 -28.02
N PHE A 13 -6.05 -0.24 -27.78
CA PHE A 13 -7.03 0.16 -26.77
C PHE A 13 -6.88 -0.52 -25.38
N ALA A 14 -5.84 -1.32 -25.19
CA ALA A 14 -5.62 -2.03 -23.91
C ALA A 14 -4.65 -1.32 -22.93
N MET A 15 -4.39 -0.02 -23.09
CA MET A 15 -3.71 0.77 -22.05
C MET A 15 -4.71 1.16 -20.97
N GLY A 16 -5.09 0.20 -20.14
CA GLY A 16 -5.83 0.46 -18.91
C GLY A 16 -4.99 1.38 -18.01
N CYS A 17 -5.57 2.51 -17.57
CA CYS A 17 -4.99 3.32 -16.51
C CYS A 17 -4.89 2.48 -15.22
N THR A 18 -3.73 1.93 -14.96
CA THR A 18 -3.43 1.38 -13.64
C THR A 18 -3.29 2.56 -12.69
N THR A 19 -4.16 2.66 -11.69
CA THR A 19 -4.00 3.60 -10.60
C THR A 19 -2.69 3.25 -9.90
N GLN A 20 -1.65 4.04 -10.13
CA GLN A 20 -0.33 3.78 -9.57
C GLN A 20 -0.40 4.00 -8.05
N LEU A 21 -0.33 2.92 -7.30
CA LEU A 21 -0.25 2.96 -5.85
C LEU A 21 1.08 3.63 -5.46
N LYS A 22 0.99 4.68 -4.63
CA LYS A 22 2.20 5.33 -4.14
C LYS A 22 2.78 4.47 -3.01
N ILE A 23 3.94 3.88 -3.25
CA ILE A 23 4.68 3.09 -2.28
C ILE A 23 6.04 3.76 -2.08
N ASP A 24 6.33 4.12 -0.84
CA ASP A 24 7.62 4.65 -0.43
C ASP A 24 8.39 3.51 0.25
N THR A 25 9.67 3.34 -0.09
CA THR A 25 10.54 2.29 0.47
C THR A 25 11.88 2.89 0.88
N ASP A 26 12.49 2.30 1.92
CA ASP A 26 13.84 2.64 2.35
C ASP A 26 14.53 1.39 2.90
N ALA A 27 15.86 1.38 2.87
CA ALA A 27 16.69 0.27 3.31
C ALA A 27 17.87 0.79 4.11
N ASP A 28 18.27 0.04 5.14
CA ASP A 28 19.49 0.30 5.88
C ASP A 28 20.68 -0.30 5.10
N ASP A 29 21.57 0.56 4.60
CA ASP A 29 22.73 0.21 3.80
C ASP A 29 23.86 -0.46 4.60
N THR A 30 23.75 -0.47 5.94
CA THR A 30 24.66 -1.23 6.80
C THR A 30 24.41 -2.74 6.73
N TYR A 31 23.22 -3.15 6.27
CA TYR A 31 22.82 -4.54 6.12
C TYR A 31 22.88 -4.99 4.67
N LYS A 32 23.46 -6.18 4.45
CA LYS A 32 23.50 -6.79 3.14
C LYS A 32 22.18 -7.56 2.87
N LEU A 33 21.18 -6.90 2.31
CA LEU A 33 19.83 -7.49 2.08
C LEU A 33 19.88 -8.79 1.29
N SER A 34 20.82 -8.99 0.38
CA SER A 34 20.99 -10.23 -0.39
C SER A 34 21.48 -11.43 0.43
N SER A 35 21.89 -11.25 1.69
CA SER A 35 22.29 -12.34 2.57
C SER A 35 21.11 -13.12 3.16
N TYR A 36 19.95 -12.48 3.29
CA TYR A 36 18.74 -13.12 3.82
C TYR A 36 18.21 -14.19 2.87
N LYS A 37 17.86 -15.36 3.41
CA LYS A 37 17.38 -16.54 2.65
C LYS A 37 16.07 -17.09 3.20
N SER A 38 15.83 -16.88 4.48
CA SER A 38 14.67 -17.42 5.18
C SER A 38 13.93 -16.33 5.94
N PHE A 39 12.63 -16.55 6.12
CA PHE A 39 11.77 -15.57 6.78
C PHE A 39 10.68 -16.22 7.61
N THR A 40 10.09 -15.42 8.50
CA THR A 40 8.78 -15.64 9.12
C THR A 40 7.94 -14.37 9.05
N VAL A 41 6.61 -14.51 9.01
CA VAL A 41 5.68 -13.37 9.03
C VAL A 41 4.99 -13.30 10.38
N GLU A 42 5.13 -12.17 11.07
CA GLU A 42 4.44 -11.89 12.32
C GLU A 42 3.29 -10.89 12.07
N ALA A 43 2.06 -11.40 12.11
CA ALA A 43 0.88 -10.55 12.01
C ALA A 43 0.70 -9.70 13.28
N PRO A 44 0.17 -8.46 13.17
CA PRO A 44 -0.06 -7.62 14.34
C PRO A 44 -1.08 -8.27 15.29
N GLU A 45 -0.76 -8.28 16.57
CA GLU A 45 -1.72 -8.69 17.60
C GLU A 45 -2.85 -7.66 17.70
N LEU A 46 -4.07 -8.12 17.53
CA LEU A 46 -5.27 -7.31 17.76
C LEU A 46 -5.50 -7.20 19.27
N LYS A 47 -4.76 -6.30 19.92
CA LYS A 47 -5.04 -5.97 21.33
C LYS A 47 -6.43 -5.34 21.38
N LYS A 48 -7.28 -5.84 22.27
CA LYS A 48 -8.62 -5.31 22.54
C LYS A 48 -8.50 -3.95 23.24
N GLN A 49 -8.20 -2.91 22.48
CA GLN A 49 -8.28 -1.54 22.98
C GLN A 49 -9.61 -0.93 22.53
N PRO A 50 -10.40 -0.36 23.47
CA PRO A 50 -11.76 0.17 23.14
C PRO A 50 -11.78 1.33 22.15
N SER A 51 -10.65 1.95 21.88
CA SER A 51 -10.51 3.12 21.01
C SER A 51 -9.94 2.80 19.62
N GLN A 52 -9.51 1.58 19.34
CA GLN A 52 -9.02 1.22 18.01
C GLN A 52 -10.19 0.84 17.11
N ILE A 53 -10.28 1.54 15.98
CA ILE A 53 -11.14 1.16 14.86
C ILE A 53 -10.84 -0.31 14.56
N SER A 54 -11.88 -1.15 14.60
CA SER A 54 -11.74 -2.59 14.39
C SER A 54 -11.14 -2.85 13.01
N ILE A 55 -9.85 -3.20 12.98
CA ILE A 55 -9.19 -3.67 11.77
C ILE A 55 -9.81 -5.03 11.44
N ASN A 56 -10.23 -5.20 10.19
CA ASN A 56 -10.82 -6.45 9.75
C ASN A 56 -9.78 -7.60 9.80
N PRO A 57 -9.97 -8.62 10.66
CA PRO A 57 -9.00 -9.71 10.79
C PRO A 57 -8.82 -10.50 9.50
N ILE A 58 -9.83 -10.57 8.63
CA ILE A 58 -9.73 -11.19 7.30
C ILE A 58 -8.74 -10.42 6.42
N PHE A 59 -8.74 -9.09 6.53
CA PHE A 59 -7.77 -8.27 5.79
C PHE A 59 -6.33 -8.54 6.27
N LEU A 60 -6.10 -8.65 7.58
CA LEU A 60 -4.78 -9.03 8.12
C LEU A 60 -4.32 -10.38 7.61
N GLN A 61 -5.21 -11.39 7.58
CA GLN A 61 -4.89 -12.70 7.03
C GLN A 61 -4.55 -12.65 5.54
N ARG A 62 -5.24 -11.83 4.76
CA ARG A 62 -4.93 -11.62 3.34
C ARG A 62 -3.55 -11.02 3.15
N VAL A 63 -3.21 -9.99 3.93
CA VAL A 63 -1.90 -9.34 3.88
C VAL A 63 -0.80 -10.34 4.25
N SER A 64 -0.95 -11.09 5.36
CA SER A 64 0.02 -12.11 5.78
C SER A 64 0.27 -13.12 4.66
N ARG A 65 -0.80 -13.73 4.14
CA ARG A 65 -0.72 -14.71 3.04
C ARG A 65 -0.06 -14.14 1.79
N SER A 66 -0.40 -12.91 1.45
CA SER A 66 0.18 -12.25 0.27
C SER A 66 1.69 -12.00 0.45
N ILE A 67 2.13 -11.57 1.65
CA ILE A 67 3.56 -11.41 1.96
C ILE A 67 4.29 -12.75 1.84
N GLU A 68 3.76 -13.81 2.47
CA GLU A 68 4.34 -15.15 2.42
C GLU A 68 4.53 -15.63 0.97
N GLN A 69 3.44 -15.62 0.18
CA GLN A 69 3.47 -16.05 -1.22
C GLN A 69 4.44 -15.21 -2.08
N ASN A 70 4.53 -13.93 -1.84
CA ASN A 70 5.41 -13.06 -2.61
C ASN A 70 6.89 -13.30 -2.29
N LEU A 71 7.24 -13.55 -1.03
CA LEU A 71 8.60 -13.91 -0.65
C LEU A 71 8.99 -15.29 -1.15
N GLU A 72 8.09 -16.28 -1.04
CA GLU A 72 8.32 -17.63 -1.59
C GLU A 72 8.55 -17.61 -3.10
N LYS A 73 7.73 -16.87 -3.86
CA LYS A 73 7.93 -16.68 -5.31
C LYS A 73 9.29 -16.07 -5.66
N ARG A 74 9.90 -15.31 -4.75
CA ARG A 74 11.22 -14.70 -4.91
C ARG A 74 12.36 -15.57 -4.38
N GLY A 75 12.03 -16.80 -3.92
CA GLY A 75 13.01 -17.81 -3.50
C GLY A 75 13.40 -17.76 -2.03
N PHE A 76 12.70 -16.98 -1.20
CA PHE A 76 12.88 -17.04 0.25
C PHE A 76 12.15 -18.25 0.83
N LEU A 77 12.73 -18.86 1.87
CA LEU A 77 12.17 -20.03 2.53
C LEU A 77 11.51 -19.65 3.85
N GLN A 78 10.29 -20.12 4.08
CA GLN A 78 9.65 -19.98 5.38
C GLN A 78 10.35 -20.87 6.41
N SER A 79 10.69 -20.34 7.58
CA SER A 79 11.46 -21.02 8.62
C SER A 79 10.98 -20.67 10.02
N SER A 80 11.08 -21.64 10.95
CA SER A 80 10.91 -21.40 12.38
C SER A 80 12.13 -20.74 13.02
N GLU A 81 13.31 -20.85 12.37
CA GLU A 81 14.54 -20.14 12.74
C GLU A 81 14.94 -19.29 11.52
N PRO A 82 14.28 -18.15 11.30
CA PRO A 82 14.48 -17.33 10.12
C PRO A 82 15.70 -16.43 10.23
N ASP A 83 16.23 -16.00 9.08
CA ASP A 83 17.21 -14.90 9.02
C ASP A 83 16.51 -13.54 9.15
N MET A 84 15.24 -13.48 8.74
CA MET A 84 14.48 -12.24 8.65
C MET A 84 13.06 -12.39 9.19
N ILE A 85 12.62 -11.43 10.00
CA ILE A 85 11.25 -11.36 10.53
C ILE A 85 10.50 -10.26 9.79
N VAL A 86 9.37 -10.61 9.18
CA VAL A 86 8.52 -9.65 8.47
C VAL A 86 7.34 -9.26 9.35
N ARG A 87 7.26 -7.99 9.71
CA ARG A 87 6.14 -7.42 10.46
C ARG A 87 5.38 -6.42 9.61
N PHE A 88 4.07 -6.35 9.74
CA PHE A 88 3.27 -5.36 9.06
C PHE A 88 2.29 -4.69 10.03
N PHE A 89 1.94 -3.44 9.70
CA PHE A 89 1.07 -2.61 10.51
C PHE A 89 0.07 -1.91 9.62
N ILE A 90 -1.16 -1.76 10.13
CA ILE A 90 -2.21 -1.00 9.47
C ILE A 90 -2.61 0.10 10.42
N ALA A 91 -2.55 1.33 9.94
CA ALA A 91 -3.01 2.51 10.65
C ALA A 91 -4.14 3.19 9.88
N THR A 92 -5.05 3.83 10.60
CA THR A 92 -6.05 4.70 10.02
C THR A 92 -5.82 6.11 10.54
N GLU A 93 -5.64 7.06 9.63
CA GLU A 93 -5.49 8.46 9.91
C GLU A 93 -6.75 9.20 9.44
N ARG A 94 -7.27 10.08 10.29
CA ARG A 94 -8.36 10.99 9.94
C ARG A 94 -7.81 12.34 9.59
N GLU A 95 -7.98 12.73 8.35
CA GLU A 95 -7.56 14.02 7.85
C GLU A 95 -8.79 14.90 7.54
N VAL A 96 -8.70 16.18 7.89
CA VAL A 96 -9.74 17.17 7.54
C VAL A 96 -9.23 17.98 6.36
N GLU A 97 -9.66 17.62 5.16
CA GLU A 97 -9.35 18.39 3.96
C GLU A 97 -10.25 19.65 3.88
N ARG A 98 -9.63 20.80 3.62
CA ARG A 98 -10.32 22.04 3.33
C ARG A 98 -10.51 22.16 1.82
N SER A 99 -11.73 22.07 1.36
CA SER A 99 -12.03 22.40 -0.03
C SER A 99 -12.15 23.90 -0.20
N ARG A 100 -11.25 24.51 -0.98
CA ARG A 100 -11.46 25.84 -1.54
C ARG A 100 -12.29 25.66 -2.80
N SER A 101 -13.59 25.87 -2.70
CA SER A 101 -14.42 26.01 -3.89
C SER A 101 -14.07 27.33 -4.58
N TYR A 102 -13.28 27.25 -5.67
CA TYR A 102 -13.19 28.34 -6.62
C TYR A 102 -14.49 28.35 -7.43
N GLY A 103 -15.51 29.00 -6.88
CA GLY A 103 -16.71 29.33 -7.64
C GLY A 103 -16.34 30.31 -8.75
N SER A 104 -16.17 29.83 -9.96
CA SER A 104 -16.18 30.64 -11.17
C SER A 104 -17.59 31.22 -11.39
N GLY A 105 -17.93 32.26 -10.67
CA GLY A 105 -19.20 32.98 -10.77
C GLY A 105 -18.97 34.38 -11.34
N TRP A 106 -18.92 34.51 -12.64
CA TRP A 106 -19.26 35.77 -13.31
C TRP A 106 -20.76 35.99 -13.13
N TYR A 107 -21.15 37.09 -12.55
CA TYR A 107 -22.49 37.56 -12.24
C TYR A 107 -23.02 37.27 -10.82
N ARG A 108 -22.69 38.10 -9.87
CA ARG A 108 -23.68 38.81 -9.07
C ARG A 108 -23.03 39.73 -8.01
N ARG A 109 -23.15 41.03 -8.21
CA ARG A 109 -22.87 42.04 -7.19
C ARG A 109 -24.00 41.94 -6.18
N GLY A 110 -23.70 41.62 -4.94
CA GLY A 110 -24.65 41.76 -3.83
C GLY A 110 -24.43 40.69 -2.77
N TYR A 111 -23.95 41.10 -1.61
CA TYR A 111 -24.09 40.44 -0.31
C TYR A 111 -23.97 38.91 -0.29
N LEU A 112 -22.79 38.38 -0.17
CA LEU A 112 -22.62 37.05 0.42
C LEU A 112 -21.30 37.04 1.19
N ASN A 113 -21.41 37.32 2.45
CA ASN A 113 -20.44 36.94 3.47
C ASN A 113 -20.78 35.48 3.82
N ASP A 114 -20.52 34.58 2.93
CA ASP A 114 -20.64 33.13 3.20
C ASP A 114 -19.48 32.43 2.56
N THR A 115 -18.39 32.37 3.34
CA THR A 115 -17.30 31.44 3.11
C THR A 115 -17.78 30.06 3.52
N ASP A 116 -18.58 29.41 2.67
CA ASP A 116 -18.93 27.99 2.78
C ASP A 116 -17.63 27.16 2.63
N GLN A 117 -16.83 27.18 3.68
CA GLN A 117 -15.69 26.26 3.81
C GLN A 117 -16.26 24.89 4.11
N LYS A 118 -16.47 24.09 3.06
CA LYS A 118 -16.85 22.68 3.24
C LYS A 118 -15.63 21.93 3.72
N PHE A 119 -15.69 21.47 4.96
CA PHE A 119 -14.71 20.54 5.50
C PHE A 119 -15.14 19.13 5.12
N TYR A 120 -14.29 18.44 4.41
CA TYR A 120 -14.47 17.02 4.13
C TYR A 120 -13.56 16.21 5.06
N ARG A 121 -14.15 15.26 5.75
CA ARG A 121 -13.40 14.30 6.54
C ARG A 121 -12.96 13.18 5.60
N VAL A 122 -11.65 12.99 5.45
CA VAL A 122 -11.07 11.91 4.66
C VAL A 122 -10.40 10.96 5.63
N ASP A 123 -10.83 9.70 5.63
CA ASP A 123 -10.14 8.64 6.34
C ASP A 123 -9.12 8.01 5.40
N ASN A 124 -7.84 8.07 5.76
CA ASN A 124 -6.75 7.41 5.06
C ASN A 124 -6.34 6.16 5.82
N ASP A 125 -6.13 5.07 5.12
CA ASP A 125 -5.51 3.88 5.65
C ASP A 125 -4.05 3.84 5.17
N ALA A 126 -3.16 3.34 6.01
CA ALA A 126 -1.77 3.16 5.69
C ALA A 126 -1.36 1.72 6.02
N LEU A 127 -0.65 1.10 5.09
CA LEU A 127 0.02 -0.18 5.29
C LEU A 127 1.52 0.06 5.36
N THR A 128 2.15 -0.43 6.43
CA THR A 128 3.60 -0.46 6.59
C THR A 128 4.06 -1.91 6.68
N ILE A 129 5.04 -2.29 5.88
CA ILE A 129 5.72 -3.59 5.96
C ILE A 129 7.15 -3.31 6.40
N ARG A 130 7.65 -4.03 7.39
CA ARG A 130 9.01 -3.90 7.92
C ARG A 130 9.68 -5.26 7.90
N PHE A 131 10.90 -5.30 7.38
CA PHE A 131 11.77 -6.46 7.47
C PHE A 131 12.80 -6.20 8.55
N HIS A 132 12.89 -7.12 9.50
CA HIS A 132 13.81 -7.05 10.61
C HIS A 132 14.86 -8.15 10.46
N ASP A 133 16.09 -7.83 10.80
CA ASP A 133 17.11 -8.85 11.03
C ASP A 133 16.72 -9.69 12.24
N ALA A 134 16.75 -11.02 12.12
CA ALA A 134 16.26 -11.91 13.17
C ALA A 134 17.19 -11.96 14.41
N GLN A 135 18.46 -11.54 14.27
CA GLN A 135 19.43 -11.56 15.36
C GLN A 135 19.40 -10.25 16.18
N THR A 136 19.30 -9.12 15.48
CA THR A 136 19.39 -7.78 16.11
C THR A 136 18.00 -7.18 16.39
N ASP A 137 16.95 -7.69 15.75
CA ASP A 137 15.60 -7.13 15.71
C ASP A 137 15.51 -5.72 15.10
N GLU A 138 16.59 -5.24 14.46
CA GLU A 138 16.62 -3.95 13.78
C GLU A 138 15.90 -3.99 12.44
N VAL A 139 15.26 -2.88 12.06
CA VAL A 139 14.60 -2.76 10.77
C VAL A 139 15.65 -2.57 9.69
N VAL A 140 15.75 -3.53 8.76
CA VAL A 140 16.70 -3.50 7.65
C VAL A 140 16.10 -2.98 6.35
N TRP A 141 14.77 -3.03 6.24
CA TRP A 141 14.03 -2.50 5.11
C TRP A 141 12.58 -2.23 5.49
N TYR A 142 11.98 -1.22 4.88
CA TYR A 142 10.55 -1.01 5.01
C TYR A 142 9.89 -0.56 3.70
N ALA A 143 8.58 -0.81 3.60
CA ALA A 143 7.68 -0.22 2.61
C ALA A 143 6.49 0.43 3.30
N PHE A 144 6.07 1.57 2.76
CA PHE A 144 4.93 2.31 3.25
C PHE A 144 4.02 2.69 2.09
N SER A 145 2.72 2.40 2.23
CA SER A 145 1.69 2.80 1.28
C SER A 145 0.53 3.46 2.00
N ARG A 146 0.10 4.62 1.50
CA ARG A 146 -1.08 5.35 1.98
C ARG A 146 -2.16 5.38 0.90
N PHE A 147 -3.38 5.11 1.26
CA PHE A 147 -4.53 5.13 0.36
C PHE A 147 -5.79 5.63 1.07
N LYS A 148 -6.71 6.23 0.33
CA LYS A 148 -8.02 6.60 0.87
C LYS A 148 -8.76 5.32 1.28
N ARG A 149 -9.47 5.33 2.42
CA ARG A 149 -10.24 4.16 2.88
C ARG A 149 -11.22 3.64 1.83
N SER A 150 -11.80 4.53 1.03
CA SER A 150 -12.68 4.17 -0.08
C SER A 150 -11.98 3.37 -1.19
N GLN A 151 -10.65 3.48 -1.27
CA GLN A 151 -9.75 2.81 -2.23
C GLN A 151 -8.90 1.71 -1.56
N SER A 152 -9.17 1.39 -0.30
CA SER A 152 -8.50 0.28 0.39
C SER A 152 -8.71 -1.03 -0.36
N PRO A 153 -7.65 -1.82 -0.56
CA PRO A 153 -7.76 -3.15 -1.17
C PRO A 153 -8.75 -4.02 -0.39
N LYS A 154 -9.73 -4.59 -1.08
CA LYS A 154 -10.78 -5.42 -0.46
C LYS A 154 -10.73 -6.87 -0.92
N ALA A 155 -10.46 -7.09 -2.19
CA ALA A 155 -10.29 -8.42 -2.76
C ALA A 155 -8.86 -8.94 -2.52
N GLN A 156 -8.66 -10.25 -2.59
CA GLN A 156 -7.32 -10.85 -2.42
C GLN A 156 -6.38 -10.36 -3.52
N GLU A 157 -6.86 -10.28 -4.76
CA GLU A 157 -6.07 -9.86 -5.92
C GLU A 157 -5.55 -8.41 -5.79
N GLU A 158 -6.35 -7.52 -5.19
CA GLU A 158 -5.94 -6.13 -4.93
C GLU A 158 -4.85 -6.06 -3.85
N VAL A 159 -4.98 -6.90 -2.81
CA VAL A 159 -3.96 -7.02 -1.77
C VAL A 159 -2.67 -7.61 -2.36
N ASP A 160 -2.78 -8.66 -3.17
CA ASP A 160 -1.64 -9.31 -3.82
C ASP A 160 -0.88 -8.33 -4.73
N ALA A 161 -1.59 -7.52 -5.50
CA ALA A 161 -0.97 -6.50 -6.35
C ALA A 161 -0.23 -5.42 -5.54
N LEU A 162 -0.81 -4.96 -4.42
CA LEU A 162 -0.17 -4.00 -3.52
C LEU A 162 1.10 -4.58 -2.90
N ILE A 163 1.02 -5.80 -2.39
CA ILE A 163 2.15 -6.48 -1.73
C ILE A 163 3.24 -6.83 -2.73
N ASP A 164 2.88 -7.31 -3.92
CA ASP A 164 3.83 -7.62 -4.99
C ASP A 164 4.62 -6.38 -5.41
N GLU A 165 3.94 -5.27 -5.64
CA GLU A 165 4.58 -3.99 -5.94
C GLU A 165 5.51 -3.52 -4.81
N ALA A 166 5.09 -3.66 -3.54
CA ALA A 166 5.91 -3.29 -2.40
C ALA A 166 7.17 -4.16 -2.30
N ILE A 167 7.01 -5.48 -2.28
CA ILE A 167 8.12 -6.43 -2.10
C ILE A 167 9.04 -6.48 -3.32
N SER A 168 8.54 -6.15 -4.53
CA SER A 168 9.39 -6.07 -5.73
C SER A 168 10.57 -5.11 -5.56
N ARG A 169 10.41 -4.10 -4.73
CA ARG A 169 11.44 -3.08 -4.45
C ARG A 169 12.48 -3.53 -3.43
N PHE A 170 12.23 -4.60 -2.68
CA PHE A 170 13.19 -5.16 -1.72
C PHE A 170 14.45 -5.67 -2.41
N ASN A 171 14.31 -6.35 -3.56
CA ASN A 171 15.46 -6.91 -4.30
C ASN A 171 16.18 -5.88 -5.20
N SER A 172 15.59 -4.70 -5.39
CA SER A 172 16.15 -3.63 -6.22
C SER A 172 16.88 -2.56 -5.41
N SER A 173 16.91 -2.70 -4.09
CA SER A 173 17.73 -1.82 -3.25
C SER A 173 19.21 -2.20 -3.39
N PRO A 174 20.09 -1.22 -3.62
CA PRO A 174 21.52 -1.45 -3.91
C PRO A 174 22.29 -2.15 -2.80
#